data_b373d0e0d12325d5824b9919f2cf2032
#
_entry.id   b373d0e0d12325d5824b9919f2cf2032
#
_cell.length_a   1.000
_cell.length_b   1.000
_cell.length_c   1.000
_cell.angle_alpha   90.00
_cell.angle_beta   90.00
_cell.angle_gamma   90.00
#
_symmetry.space_group_name_H-M   'P 1'
#
loop_
_entity.id
_entity.type
_entity.pdbx_description
1 polymer ?
#
loop_
_entity_poly.entity_id
_entity_poly.type
_entity_poly.pdbx_seq_one_letter_code
_entity_poly.pdbx_strand_id
1 'polypeptide(L)'
;MKSGLLKKLNDLMKKIINLLRPTHYVKNIFIFLPLFFSGQITLMEKSVSAIIAFVAFSLSASAIYIFNDLRDIKNDKMHPVKKLRPLASGLVSKKLAFFLMIILLCISLSLMITVSTKSLIILIIYILLNLAYSLGLKRIPIIDITIISIGFVLRLFVGS
;
A
#
# COMPACT_ATOMS: atom_id res chain seq x y z
N MET A 1 16.97 0.04 32.98
CA MET A 1 15.58 -0.26 32.51
C MET A 1 15.18 0.51 31.25
N LYS A 2 15.35 1.84 31.16
CA LYS A 2 14.94 2.66 29.99
C LYS A 2 15.63 2.28 28.65
N SER A 3 16.92 1.95 28.65
CA SER A 3 17.67 1.61 27.42
C SER A 3 17.19 0.31 26.73
N GLY A 4 16.82 -0.69 27.52
CA GLY A 4 16.29 -1.96 26.99
C GLY A 4 14.91 -1.81 26.35
N LEU A 5 14.05 -0.96 26.93
CA LEU A 5 12.72 -0.67 26.37
C LEU A 5 12.83 0.08 25.06
N LEU A 6 13.71 1.09 24.96
CA LEU A 6 13.97 1.86 23.72
C LEU A 6 14.49 0.96 22.60
N LYS A 7 15.42 0.05 22.89
CA LYS A 7 15.92 -0.92 21.89
C LYS A 7 14.81 -1.82 21.38
N LYS A 8 13.97 -2.37 22.26
CA LYS A 8 12.83 -3.22 21.90
C LYS A 8 11.80 -2.47 21.03
N LEU A 9 11.54 -1.20 21.35
CA LEU A 9 10.64 -0.34 20.56
C LEU A 9 11.20 -0.07 19.16
N ASN A 10 12.49 0.27 19.05
CA ASN A 10 13.15 0.49 17.76
C ASN A 10 13.14 -0.77 16.89
N ASP A 11 13.35 -1.94 17.47
CA ASP A 11 13.29 -3.21 16.76
C ASP A 11 11.87 -3.51 16.24
N LEU A 12 10.86 -3.21 17.05
CA LEU A 12 9.45 -3.35 16.64
C LEU A 12 9.11 -2.38 15.50
N MET A 13 9.52 -1.12 15.60
CA MET A 13 9.32 -0.12 14.55
C MET A 13 9.96 -0.55 13.23
N LYS A 14 11.19 -1.02 13.23
CA LYS A 14 11.86 -1.54 12.03
C LYS A 14 11.07 -2.69 11.38
N LYS A 15 10.55 -3.62 12.20
CA LYS A 15 9.73 -4.74 11.70
C LYS A 15 8.44 -4.27 11.05
N ILE A 16 7.77 -3.27 11.65
CA ILE A 16 6.55 -2.67 11.08
C ILE A 16 6.87 -1.93 9.79
N ILE A 17 7.93 -1.11 9.74
CA ILE A 17 8.34 -0.40 8.53
C ILE A 17 8.63 -1.40 7.39
N ASN A 18 9.32 -2.50 7.66
CA ASN A 18 9.57 -3.54 6.66
C ASN A 18 8.28 -4.21 6.17
N LEU A 19 7.27 -4.34 7.04
CA LEU A 19 5.96 -4.88 6.68
C LEU A 19 5.19 -3.93 5.76
N LEU A 20 5.27 -2.61 6.00
CA LEU A 20 4.60 -1.57 5.22
C LEU A 20 5.20 -1.35 3.83
N ARG A 21 6.47 -1.70 3.61
CA ARG A 21 7.20 -1.58 2.34
C ARG A 21 7.21 -0.15 1.75
N PRO A 22 7.66 0.88 2.48
CA PRO A 22 7.61 2.27 2.00
C PRO A 22 8.42 2.51 0.72
N THR A 23 9.42 1.69 0.40
CA THR A 23 10.17 1.73 -0.86
C THR A 23 9.27 1.56 -2.09
N HIS A 24 8.12 0.92 -1.95
CA HIS A 24 7.15 0.76 -3.04
C HIS A 24 6.25 1.99 -3.25
N TYR A 25 6.27 2.98 -2.34
CA TYR A 25 5.48 4.21 -2.50
C TYR A 25 5.95 5.07 -3.68
N VAL A 26 7.17 4.86 -4.17
CA VAL A 26 7.68 5.50 -5.38
C VAL A 26 6.73 5.33 -6.58
N LYS A 27 6.02 4.20 -6.67
CA LYS A 27 5.02 3.96 -7.72
C LYS A 27 3.80 4.90 -7.63
N ASN A 28 3.54 5.46 -6.45
CA ASN A 28 2.40 6.36 -6.24
C ASN A 28 2.72 7.80 -6.66
N ILE A 29 3.99 8.12 -6.98
CA ILE A 29 4.39 9.41 -7.55
C ILE A 29 3.64 9.71 -8.86
N PHE A 30 3.19 8.67 -9.58
CA PHE A 30 2.36 8.81 -10.77
C PHE A 30 1.07 9.63 -10.54
N ILE A 31 0.58 9.75 -9.30
CA ILE A 31 -0.55 10.61 -8.92
C ILE A 31 -0.26 12.09 -9.21
N PHE A 32 1.01 12.51 -9.15
CA PHE A 32 1.38 13.91 -9.38
C PHE A 32 1.57 14.26 -10.86
N LEU A 33 1.67 13.27 -11.78
CA LEU A 33 1.93 13.53 -13.18
C LEU A 33 0.85 14.38 -13.86
N PRO A 34 -0.46 14.10 -13.71
CA PRO A 34 -1.50 14.95 -14.31
C PRO A 34 -1.43 16.38 -13.80
N LEU A 35 -1.20 16.57 -12.51
CA LEU A 35 -1.06 17.90 -11.88
C LEU A 35 0.14 18.65 -12.44
N PHE A 36 1.25 17.98 -12.66
CA PHE A 36 2.47 18.56 -13.22
C PHE A 36 2.24 18.97 -14.69
N PHE A 37 1.74 18.06 -15.53
CA PHE A 37 1.55 18.31 -16.96
C PHE A 37 0.42 19.29 -17.27
N SER A 38 -0.57 19.44 -16.39
CA SER A 38 -1.62 20.47 -16.51
C SER A 38 -1.16 21.87 -16.09
N GLY A 39 0.06 22.01 -15.56
CA GLY A 39 0.56 23.30 -15.05
C GLY A 39 -0.09 23.76 -13.74
N GLN A 40 -0.92 22.92 -13.11
CA GLN A 40 -1.69 23.27 -11.90
C GLN A 40 -0.96 22.98 -10.60
N ILE A 41 0.30 22.57 -10.66
CA ILE A 41 1.10 22.22 -9.47
C ILE A 41 1.32 23.43 -8.53
N THR A 42 1.20 24.65 -9.05
CA THR A 42 1.29 25.89 -8.27
C THR A 42 0.01 26.22 -7.49
N LEU A 43 -1.11 25.59 -7.83
CA LEU A 43 -2.38 25.76 -7.13
C LEU A 43 -2.37 24.94 -5.83
N MET A 44 -2.31 25.64 -4.70
CA MET A 44 -2.15 25.04 -3.37
C MET A 44 -3.21 23.96 -3.09
N GLU A 45 -4.47 24.25 -3.40
CA GLU A 45 -5.59 23.30 -3.18
C GLU A 45 -5.41 22.00 -3.94
N LYS A 46 -5.02 22.07 -5.22
CA LYS A 46 -4.74 20.89 -6.05
C LYS A 46 -3.54 20.10 -5.54
N SER A 47 -2.48 20.78 -5.15
CA SER A 47 -1.27 20.16 -4.62
C SER A 47 -1.54 19.45 -3.29
N VAL A 48 -2.29 20.06 -2.38
CA VAL A 48 -2.70 19.43 -1.12
C VAL A 48 -3.56 18.20 -1.38
N SER A 49 -4.54 18.27 -2.29
CA SER A 49 -5.38 17.12 -2.67
C SER A 49 -4.54 15.97 -3.23
N ALA A 50 -3.56 16.25 -4.10
CA ALA A 50 -2.66 15.24 -4.64
C ALA A 50 -1.77 14.61 -3.56
N ILE A 51 -1.29 15.37 -2.57
CA ILE A 51 -0.52 14.86 -1.43
C ILE A 51 -1.40 13.93 -0.57
N ILE A 52 -2.64 14.32 -0.26
CA ILE A 52 -3.59 13.49 0.49
C ILE A 52 -3.85 12.19 -0.29
N ALA A 53 -4.10 12.27 -1.58
CA ALA A 53 -4.31 11.11 -2.45
C ALA A 53 -3.08 10.19 -2.47
N PHE A 54 -1.87 10.73 -2.57
CA PHE A 54 -0.62 9.98 -2.50
C PHE A 54 -0.48 9.22 -1.18
N VAL A 55 -0.75 9.87 -0.06
CA VAL A 55 -0.71 9.22 1.27
C VAL A 55 -1.76 8.11 1.36
N ALA A 56 -3.00 8.39 0.96
CA ALA A 56 -4.10 7.43 0.97
C ALA A 56 -3.77 6.19 0.12
N PHE A 57 -3.27 6.37 -1.10
CA PHE A 57 -2.84 5.27 -1.98
C PHE A 57 -1.68 4.47 -1.37
N SER A 58 -0.74 5.14 -0.71
CA SER A 58 0.41 4.49 -0.08
C SER A 58 -0.02 3.62 1.10
N LEU A 59 -0.96 4.09 1.92
CA LEU A 59 -1.53 3.31 3.02
C LEU A 59 -2.33 2.11 2.51
N SER A 60 -3.16 2.28 1.45
CA SER A 60 -3.84 1.16 0.79
C SER A 60 -2.87 0.12 0.24
N ALA A 61 -1.82 0.56 -0.44
CA ALA A 61 -0.80 -0.35 -0.98
C ALA A 61 -0.14 -1.16 0.14
N SER A 62 0.20 -0.55 1.28
CA SER A 62 0.73 -1.25 2.44
C SER A 62 -0.25 -2.27 3.00
N ALA A 63 -1.54 -1.92 3.11
CA ALA A 63 -2.57 -2.86 3.55
C ALA A 63 -2.69 -4.08 2.62
N ILE A 64 -2.63 -3.84 1.31
CA ILE A 64 -2.64 -4.91 0.30
C ILE A 64 -1.39 -5.80 0.41
N TYR A 65 -0.20 -5.24 0.65
CA TYR A 65 1.00 -6.03 0.89
C TYR A 65 0.88 -6.89 2.14
N ILE A 66 0.32 -6.35 3.23
CA ILE A 66 0.07 -7.12 4.45
C ILE A 66 -0.91 -8.26 4.17
N PHE A 67 -2.00 -8.01 3.44
CA PHE A 67 -2.96 -9.04 3.03
C PHE A 67 -2.27 -10.16 2.24
N ASN A 68 -1.47 -9.81 1.24
CA ASN A 68 -0.74 -10.78 0.45
C ASN A 68 0.25 -11.60 1.30
N ASP A 69 1.00 -10.94 2.18
CA ASP A 69 1.96 -11.62 3.06
C ASP A 69 1.25 -12.53 4.09
N LEU A 70 0.08 -12.15 4.62
CA LEU A 70 -0.74 -13.00 5.50
C LEU A 70 -1.19 -14.28 4.79
N ARG A 71 -1.56 -14.17 3.52
CA ARG A 71 -2.02 -15.29 2.71
C ARG A 71 -0.88 -16.23 2.31
N ASP A 72 0.25 -15.65 1.97
CA ASP A 72 1.39 -16.39 1.40
C ASP A 72 2.37 -16.93 2.48
N ILE A 73 2.09 -16.81 3.79
CA ILE A 73 3.00 -17.20 4.89
C ILE A 73 3.60 -18.60 4.70
N LYS A 74 2.79 -19.59 4.30
CA LYS A 74 3.26 -20.99 4.13
C LYS A 74 4.28 -21.07 3.00
N ASN A 75 3.99 -20.46 1.86
CA ASN A 75 4.87 -20.47 0.68
C ASN A 75 6.12 -19.62 0.92
N ASP A 76 5.97 -18.46 1.59
CA ASP A 76 7.09 -17.57 1.90
C ASP A 76 8.10 -18.23 2.85
N LYS A 77 7.67 -19.06 3.80
CA LYS A 77 8.56 -19.83 4.68
C LYS A 77 9.49 -20.79 3.93
N MET A 78 9.03 -21.34 2.82
CA MET A 78 9.79 -22.29 1.99
C MET A 78 10.68 -21.59 0.97
N HIS A 79 10.48 -20.28 0.74
CA HIS A 79 11.23 -19.54 -0.27
C HIS A 79 12.57 -19.03 0.29
N PRO A 80 13.70 -19.15 -0.43
CA PRO A 80 15.02 -18.81 0.09
C PRO A 80 15.15 -17.36 0.59
N VAL A 81 14.50 -16.40 -0.08
CA VAL A 81 14.56 -14.97 0.27
C VAL A 81 13.32 -14.53 1.07
N LYS A 82 12.11 -14.93 0.64
CA LYS A 82 10.86 -14.45 1.26
C LYS A 82 10.65 -14.97 2.69
N LYS A 83 11.34 -16.01 3.11
CA LYS A 83 11.33 -16.50 4.51
C LYS A 83 11.79 -15.44 5.51
N LEU A 84 12.50 -14.40 5.07
CA LEU A 84 12.95 -13.27 5.89
C LEU A 84 11.88 -12.19 6.07
N ARG A 85 10.74 -12.27 5.39
CA ARG A 85 9.62 -11.32 5.57
C ARG A 85 9.10 -11.36 7.01
N PRO A 86 8.67 -10.22 7.57
CA PRO A 86 8.26 -10.12 8.98
C PRO A 86 7.20 -11.14 9.42
N LEU A 87 6.24 -11.47 8.55
CA LEU A 87 5.20 -12.46 8.84
C LEU A 87 5.68 -13.91 8.66
N ALA A 88 6.48 -14.19 7.63
CA ALA A 88 7.00 -15.53 7.38
C ALA A 88 8.01 -15.95 8.45
N SER A 89 8.87 -15.02 8.89
CA SER A 89 9.85 -15.23 9.96
C SER A 89 9.25 -15.26 11.37
N GLY A 90 7.97 -14.89 11.54
CA GLY A 90 7.32 -14.81 12.85
C GLY A 90 7.69 -13.57 13.67
N LEU A 91 8.42 -12.61 13.08
CA LEU A 91 8.79 -11.36 13.76
C LEU A 91 7.60 -10.45 14.07
N VAL A 92 6.53 -10.57 13.28
CA VAL A 92 5.24 -9.89 13.48
C VAL A 92 4.14 -10.94 13.56
N SER A 93 3.28 -10.84 14.58
CA SER A 93 2.16 -11.76 14.73
C SER A 93 1.08 -11.52 13.68
N LYS A 94 0.38 -12.58 13.26
CA LYS A 94 -0.74 -12.49 12.31
C LYS A 94 -1.85 -11.54 12.80
N LYS A 95 -2.15 -11.57 14.11
CA LYS A 95 -3.17 -10.70 14.72
C LYS A 95 -2.80 -9.23 14.58
N LEU A 96 -1.54 -8.88 14.90
CA LEU A 96 -1.07 -7.50 14.77
C LEU A 96 -1.07 -7.05 13.31
N ALA A 97 -0.60 -7.88 12.38
CA ALA A 97 -0.62 -7.57 10.95
C ALA A 97 -2.03 -7.34 10.41
N PHE A 98 -2.99 -8.21 10.79
CA PHE A 98 -4.39 -8.06 10.40
C PHE A 98 -5.00 -6.76 10.96
N PHE A 99 -4.74 -6.44 12.22
CA PHE A 99 -5.21 -5.20 12.83
C PHE A 99 -4.63 -3.95 12.14
N LEU A 100 -3.31 -3.95 11.86
CA LEU A 100 -2.66 -2.89 11.11
C LEU A 100 -3.25 -2.74 9.71
N MET A 101 -3.51 -3.84 9.00
CA MET A 101 -4.13 -3.82 7.68
C MET A 101 -5.48 -3.10 7.69
N ILE A 102 -6.34 -3.41 8.65
CA ILE A 102 -7.66 -2.77 8.78
C ILE A 102 -7.53 -1.28 9.09
N ILE A 103 -6.65 -0.90 10.02
CA ILE A 103 -6.40 0.51 10.35
C ILE A 103 -5.94 1.28 9.11
N LEU A 104 -4.98 0.73 8.35
CA LEU A 104 -4.45 1.37 7.15
C LEU A 104 -5.53 1.56 6.09
N LEU A 105 -6.42 0.57 5.88
CA LEU A 105 -7.55 0.68 4.97
C LEU A 105 -8.54 1.75 5.43
N CYS A 106 -8.92 1.76 6.70
CA CYS A 106 -9.84 2.75 7.24
C CYS A 106 -9.29 4.18 7.09
N ILE A 107 -8.02 4.42 7.46
CA ILE A 107 -7.39 5.74 7.32
C ILE A 107 -7.30 6.12 5.84
N SER A 108 -6.88 5.20 4.97
CA SER A 108 -6.77 5.43 3.54
C SER A 108 -8.10 5.85 2.90
N LEU A 109 -9.17 5.13 3.18
CA LEU A 109 -10.51 5.45 2.66
C LEU A 109 -11.02 6.79 3.21
N SER A 110 -10.82 7.04 4.51
CA SER A 110 -11.21 8.32 5.15
C SER A 110 -10.45 9.51 4.55
N LEU A 111 -9.16 9.38 4.27
CA LEU A 111 -8.41 10.43 3.59
C LEU A 111 -8.90 10.64 2.16
N MET A 112 -9.20 9.57 1.43
CA MET A 112 -9.62 9.70 0.02
C MET A 112 -11.00 10.34 -0.13
N ILE A 113 -11.91 10.15 0.83
CA ILE A 113 -13.20 10.84 0.87
C ILE A 113 -13.02 12.36 0.88
N THR A 114 -12.00 12.88 1.59
CA THR A 114 -11.76 14.34 1.65
C THR A 114 -11.23 14.90 0.34
N VAL A 115 -10.70 14.07 -0.56
CA VAL A 115 -10.22 14.50 -1.89
C VAL A 115 -11.39 14.64 -2.85
N SER A 116 -12.06 13.53 -3.16
CA SER A 116 -13.29 13.51 -3.98
C SER A 116 -13.95 12.13 -3.98
N THR A 117 -15.25 12.10 -4.26
CA THR A 117 -15.98 10.82 -4.45
C THR A 117 -15.41 10.02 -5.64
N LYS A 118 -15.00 10.70 -6.73
CA LYS A 118 -14.40 10.06 -7.88
C LYS A 118 -13.11 9.34 -7.49
N SER A 119 -12.21 10.03 -6.77
CA SER A 119 -10.94 9.47 -6.31
C SER A 119 -11.14 8.30 -5.33
N LEU A 120 -12.17 8.37 -4.47
CA LEU A 120 -12.55 7.28 -3.58
C LEU A 120 -12.96 6.02 -4.37
N ILE A 121 -13.81 6.17 -5.39
CA ILE A 121 -14.25 5.06 -6.24
C ILE A 121 -13.03 4.40 -6.92
N ILE A 122 -12.12 5.22 -7.46
CA ILE A 122 -10.90 4.73 -8.10
C ILE A 122 -10.03 3.95 -7.10
N LEU A 123 -9.89 4.44 -5.86
CA LEU A 123 -9.14 3.74 -4.82
C LEU A 123 -9.80 2.40 -4.46
N ILE A 124 -11.11 2.34 -4.36
CA ILE A 124 -11.85 1.10 -4.10
C ILE A 124 -11.62 0.10 -5.23
N ILE A 125 -11.70 0.52 -6.48
CA ILE A 125 -11.39 -0.32 -7.64
C ILE A 125 -9.96 -0.86 -7.56
N TYR A 126 -8.98 0.01 -7.20
CA TYR A 126 -7.60 -0.40 -7.00
C TYR A 126 -7.46 -1.46 -5.91
N ILE A 127 -8.12 -1.30 -4.76
CA ILE A 127 -8.11 -2.27 -3.67
C ILE A 127 -8.68 -3.62 -4.13
N LEU A 128 -9.87 -3.61 -4.75
CA LEU A 128 -10.55 -4.82 -5.21
C LEU A 128 -9.72 -5.59 -6.25
N LEU A 129 -9.13 -4.89 -7.24
CA LEU A 129 -8.25 -5.51 -8.24
C LEU A 129 -7.03 -6.17 -7.59
N ASN A 130 -6.39 -5.52 -6.61
CA ASN A 130 -5.21 -6.07 -5.94
C ASN A 130 -5.57 -7.20 -4.96
N LEU A 131 -6.75 -7.19 -4.36
CA LEU A 131 -7.26 -8.33 -3.59
C LEU A 131 -7.51 -9.53 -4.52
N ALA A 132 -8.20 -9.35 -5.64
CA ALA A 132 -8.43 -10.38 -6.65
C ALA A 132 -7.09 -10.94 -7.20
N TYR A 133 -6.13 -10.05 -7.49
CA TYR A 133 -4.76 -10.41 -7.85
C TYR A 133 -4.12 -11.34 -6.81
N SER A 134 -4.16 -10.95 -5.54
CA SER A 134 -3.62 -11.75 -4.44
C SER A 134 -4.36 -13.07 -4.27
N LEU A 135 -5.67 -13.12 -4.57
CA LEU A 135 -6.52 -14.30 -4.45
C LEU A 135 -6.23 -15.39 -5.50
N GLY A 136 -5.59 -15.10 -6.60
CA GLY A 136 -5.18 -16.13 -7.56
C GLY A 136 -4.85 -15.63 -8.96
N LEU A 137 -5.31 -14.43 -9.34
CA LEU A 137 -5.11 -13.90 -10.70
C LEU A 137 -3.63 -13.72 -11.06
N LYS A 138 -2.75 -13.52 -10.08
CA LYS A 138 -1.28 -13.46 -10.25
C LYS A 138 -0.66 -14.72 -10.88
N ARG A 139 -1.41 -15.82 -10.99
CA ARG A 139 -0.94 -17.07 -11.60
C ARG A 139 -1.13 -17.12 -13.11
N ILE A 140 -1.89 -16.19 -13.66
CA ILE A 140 -2.20 -16.10 -15.10
C ILE A 140 -1.33 -14.96 -15.67
N PRO A 141 -0.28 -15.25 -16.48
CA PRO A 141 0.73 -14.26 -16.88
C PRO A 141 0.17 -13.00 -17.54
N ILE A 142 -0.81 -13.13 -18.41
CA ILE A 142 -1.44 -11.99 -19.10
C ILE A 142 -2.22 -11.11 -18.12
N ILE A 143 -2.97 -11.73 -17.20
CA ILE A 143 -3.75 -11.01 -16.18
C ILE A 143 -2.82 -10.33 -15.17
N ASP A 144 -1.70 -10.96 -14.82
CA ASP A 144 -0.67 -10.38 -13.95
C ASP A 144 -0.22 -9.01 -14.47
N ILE A 145 0.28 -8.97 -15.72
CA ILE A 145 0.76 -7.73 -16.36
C ILE A 145 -0.37 -6.71 -16.49
N THR A 146 -1.57 -7.15 -16.86
CA THR A 146 -2.74 -6.27 -17.05
C THR A 146 -3.12 -5.57 -15.73
N ILE A 147 -3.21 -6.28 -14.62
CA ILE A 147 -3.57 -5.68 -13.32
C ILE A 147 -2.51 -4.69 -12.86
N ILE A 148 -1.23 -4.99 -13.07
CA ILE A 148 -0.13 -4.06 -12.75
C ILE A 148 -0.28 -2.78 -13.57
N SER A 149 -0.53 -2.89 -14.87
CA SER A 149 -0.70 -1.76 -15.78
C SER A 149 -1.92 -0.90 -15.41
N ILE A 150 -3.06 -1.53 -15.15
CA ILE A 150 -4.27 -0.85 -14.66
C ILE A 150 -3.97 -0.10 -13.36
N GLY A 151 -3.19 -0.69 -12.45
CA GLY A 151 -2.77 -0.03 -11.22
C GLY A 151 -2.03 1.30 -11.45
N PHE A 152 -1.22 1.43 -12.50
CA PHE A 152 -0.59 2.70 -12.88
C PHE A 152 -1.60 3.69 -13.45
N VAL A 153 -2.49 3.22 -14.34
CA VAL A 153 -3.53 4.06 -14.94
C VAL A 153 -4.47 4.63 -13.87
N LEU A 154 -4.88 3.83 -12.88
CA LEU A 154 -5.72 4.30 -11.79
C LEU A 154 -5.06 5.42 -10.97
N ARG A 155 -3.73 5.39 -10.79
CA ARG A 155 -2.99 6.47 -10.13
C ARG A 155 -3.04 7.78 -10.90
N LEU A 156 -2.95 7.72 -12.23
CA LEU A 156 -3.10 8.90 -13.11
C LEU A 156 -4.50 9.49 -12.97
N PHE A 157 -5.55 8.65 -13.00
CA PHE A 157 -6.93 9.11 -12.85
C PHE A 157 -7.26 9.72 -11.48
N VAL A 158 -6.55 9.33 -10.43
CA VAL A 158 -6.71 9.97 -9.12
C VAL A 158 -6.11 11.37 -9.09
N GLY A 159 -5.04 11.58 -9.84
CA GLY A 159 -4.34 12.87 -9.93
C GLY A 159 -4.94 13.86 -10.94
N SER A 160 -5.95 13.42 -11.72
CA SER A 160 -6.64 14.26 -12.73
C SER A 160 -7.97 14.87 -12.16
#